data_ba64822d3d203acbaf3a08c8032d52c3
#
_entry.id   ba64822d3d203acbaf3a08c8032d52c3
#
_cell.length_a   1.000
_cell.length_b   1.000
_cell.length_c   1.000
_cell.angle_alpha   90.00
_cell.angle_beta   90.00
_cell.angle_gamma   90.00
#
_symmetry.space_group_name_H-M   'P 1'
#
loop_
_entity.id
_entity.type
_entity.pdbx_description
1 polymer ?
#
loop_
_entity_poly.entity_id
_entity_poly.type
_entity_poly.pdbx_seq_one_letter_code
_entity_poly.pdbx_strand_id
1 'polypeptide(L)'
;TAPYPTEGIWWDGELDREIVQSSDSHYNVYIQDFYKGRLIEIAKLSGWRYVTVYAKRAAFWGDIIGDWREELVLLHKENGVCVGIVGFTTDYTTTVDNIYSLQEDPAYRMQCTTKGYYQSPNPGFYLGYNMPRPQLPPTMVTDLVWKGTDSFSNYERSEAAAYADGKSLLIDLNTDASVSVNTAMQPSVLYAMPTKGQRVTLSGTGNLTGDMDLWKSQQGTLVANVPLDYTGTTYISEGTLEVNGEIKGNVNLRARGTLSGKAIVNAISFEGALNYEGCRLMPTEQMTFKQGLKLDRKVYMEMDITTAEGSQRADLIKVEGDLGLSAPAIFTIVPAENDVQPGKFKLIEYTGQLTGKANFSVRGLTGLSYEIVHEDKAIYLVINAQRSAAQGVIWSGHTSSTWDYQTPNFLLGTDTTEFVAGDEVEFNDEAQSVLITLTDLMPIGKVTVNNNEKNISFTGDGGLSGSGSLIKEGSGRLSLVTTKSDYTGPTIINGGTVLVKELADGGLP
;
A
#
# COMPACT_ATOMS: atom_id res chain seq x y z
N THR A 1 -11.46 12.22 32.00
CA THR A 1 -10.64 13.43 32.21
C THR A 1 -10.24 13.93 30.85
N ALA A 2 -10.54 15.20 30.56
CA ALA A 2 -10.10 15.80 29.32
C ALA A 2 -8.58 15.71 29.22
N PRO A 3 -8.01 15.38 28.03
CA PRO A 3 -6.59 15.33 27.85
C PRO A 3 -5.98 16.72 28.09
N TYR A 4 -4.83 16.75 28.71
CA TYR A 4 -4.12 17.99 29.07
C TYR A 4 -3.30 18.49 27.89
N PRO A 5 -3.03 19.81 27.83
CA PRO A 5 -3.37 20.62 26.66
C PRO A 5 -3.05 19.92 25.37
N THR A 6 -4.05 19.72 24.62
CA THR A 6 -4.03 18.96 23.40
C THR A 6 -3.73 19.86 22.24
N GLU A 7 -2.79 19.47 21.46
CA GLU A 7 -2.48 20.07 20.18
C GLU A 7 -3.17 19.22 19.12
N GLY A 8 -3.98 19.85 18.28
CA GLY A 8 -4.66 19.17 17.20
C GLY A 8 -3.81 19.12 15.94
N ILE A 9 -3.78 17.98 15.26
CA ILE A 9 -3.11 17.77 13.99
C ILE A 9 -4.09 17.13 13.02
N TRP A 10 -4.02 17.47 11.75
CA TRP A 10 -4.72 16.75 10.68
C TRP A 10 -3.87 15.56 10.26
N TRP A 11 -4.22 14.34 10.67
CA TRP A 11 -3.35 13.18 10.50
C TRP A 11 -3.96 12.03 9.72
N ASP A 12 -5.11 11.50 10.13
CA ASP A 12 -5.62 10.23 9.59
C ASP A 12 -6.43 10.36 8.29
N GLY A 13 -6.69 11.57 7.86
CA GLY A 13 -7.39 11.83 6.60
C GLY A 13 -8.90 11.94 6.73
N GLU A 14 -9.45 11.93 7.94
CA GLU A 14 -10.82 12.29 8.25
C GLU A 14 -10.94 13.81 8.53
N LEU A 15 -12.14 14.35 8.64
CA LEU A 15 -12.37 15.81 8.85
C LEU A 15 -12.52 16.16 10.33
N ASP A 16 -11.77 15.51 11.18
CA ASP A 16 -11.55 15.85 12.58
C ASP A 16 -10.06 15.83 12.90
N ARG A 17 -9.67 16.49 13.96
CA ARG A 17 -8.25 16.65 14.30
C ARG A 17 -7.87 15.71 15.40
N GLU A 18 -6.81 14.95 15.17
CA GLU A 18 -6.19 14.08 16.15
C GLU A 18 -5.42 14.89 17.18
N ILE A 19 -5.15 14.24 18.29
CA ILE A 19 -4.45 14.81 19.42
C ILE A 19 -3.00 14.36 19.43
N VAL A 20 -2.07 15.30 19.42
CA VAL A 20 -0.65 15.01 19.63
C VAL A 20 -0.31 15.08 21.11
N GLN A 21 0.22 14.00 21.67
CA GLN A 21 0.61 13.93 23.08
C GLN A 21 1.97 13.26 23.25
N SER A 22 2.76 13.70 24.22
CA SER A 22 3.98 13.00 24.63
C SER A 22 3.78 12.23 25.92
N SER A 23 4.53 11.14 26.09
CA SER A 23 4.63 10.44 27.36
C SER A 23 5.39 11.26 28.41
N ASP A 24 5.18 10.95 29.69
CA ASP A 24 5.91 11.58 30.80
C ASP A 24 7.41 11.33 30.76
N SER A 25 7.85 10.23 30.14
CA SER A 25 9.25 9.90 29.95
C SER A 25 9.93 10.68 28.83
N HIS A 26 9.21 11.47 28.05
CA HIS A 26 9.69 12.29 26.93
C HIS A 26 10.30 11.52 25.75
N TYR A 27 10.12 10.21 25.69
CA TYR A 27 10.69 9.36 24.63
C TYR A 27 9.70 8.90 23.58
N ASN A 28 8.41 9.07 23.83
CA ASN A 28 7.37 8.67 22.90
C ASN A 28 6.44 9.84 22.60
N VAL A 29 6.08 9.99 21.36
CA VAL A 29 5.03 10.86 20.88
C VAL A 29 3.88 9.99 20.42
N TYR A 30 2.68 10.34 20.83
CA TYR A 30 1.46 9.64 20.47
C TYR A 30 0.60 10.56 19.64
N ILE A 31 0.01 10.02 18.59
CA ILE A 31 -1.09 10.64 17.88
C ILE A 31 -2.32 9.81 18.23
N GLN A 32 -3.35 10.46 18.72
CA GLN A 32 -4.53 9.83 19.28
C GLN A 32 -5.79 10.44 18.70
N ASP A 33 -6.69 9.60 18.25
CA ASP A 33 -8.03 9.98 17.88
C ASP A 33 -8.97 9.95 19.10
N PHE A 34 -10.00 10.79 19.08
CA PHE A 34 -11.04 10.84 20.11
C PHE A 34 -12.32 10.18 19.60
N TYR A 35 -12.41 8.87 19.72
CA TYR A 35 -13.55 8.10 19.27
C TYR A 35 -14.44 7.63 20.42
N LYS A 36 -15.74 7.92 20.35
CA LYS A 36 -16.77 7.50 21.32
C LYS A 36 -16.40 7.76 22.79
N GLY A 37 -15.82 8.92 23.07
CA GLY A 37 -15.49 9.33 24.45
C GLY A 37 -14.19 8.71 24.99
N ARG A 38 -13.36 8.12 24.13
CA ARG A 38 -12.06 7.51 24.49
C ARG A 38 -10.98 8.02 23.54
N LEU A 39 -9.76 8.16 24.07
CA LEU A 39 -8.58 8.36 23.23
C LEU A 39 -8.12 7.00 22.72
N ILE A 40 -7.95 6.91 21.41
CA ILE A 40 -7.42 5.74 20.70
C ILE A 40 -6.06 6.13 20.13
N GLU A 41 -5.01 5.41 20.48
CA GLU A 41 -3.69 5.62 19.90
C GLU A 41 -3.70 5.13 18.46
N ILE A 42 -3.47 6.03 17.50
CA ILE A 42 -3.38 5.71 16.07
C ILE A 42 -1.95 5.72 15.55
N ALA A 43 -1.05 6.43 16.22
CA ALA A 43 0.37 6.37 15.93
C ALA A 43 1.22 6.57 17.20
N LYS A 44 2.37 5.90 17.25
CA LYS A 44 3.36 6.02 18.31
C LYS A 44 4.74 6.14 17.74
N LEU A 45 5.37 7.27 18.01
CA LEU A 45 6.71 7.59 17.57
C LEU A 45 7.69 7.44 18.74
N SER A 46 8.44 6.34 18.74
CA SER A 46 9.35 5.99 19.84
C SER A 46 10.78 6.52 19.60
N GLY A 47 11.46 6.92 20.67
CA GLY A 47 12.85 7.37 20.61
C GLY A 47 13.05 8.82 20.19
N TRP A 48 11.99 9.56 19.91
CA TRP A 48 12.05 10.95 19.48
C TRP A 48 11.69 11.90 20.63
N ARG A 49 12.38 13.02 20.75
CA ARG A 49 12.13 13.99 21.82
C ARG A 49 11.56 15.29 21.29
N TYR A 50 10.64 15.84 22.05
CA TYR A 50 10.21 17.21 21.89
C TYR A 50 11.31 18.20 22.23
N VAL A 51 11.27 19.34 21.56
CA VAL A 51 12.10 20.48 21.91
C VAL A 51 11.23 21.69 22.23
N THR A 52 10.79 21.76 23.47
CA THR A 52 10.43 23.02 24.09
C THR A 52 10.84 22.97 25.56
N VAL A 53 11.18 24.13 26.10
CA VAL A 53 11.78 24.26 27.45
C VAL A 53 10.75 24.01 28.56
N TYR A 54 9.44 24.15 28.29
CA TYR A 54 8.40 24.14 29.32
C TYR A 54 7.15 23.33 29.04
N ALA A 55 6.97 22.82 27.86
CA ALA A 55 5.82 21.95 27.52
C ALA A 55 6.28 20.73 26.74
N LYS A 56 5.70 19.60 27.00
CA LYS A 56 5.94 18.35 26.30
C LYS A 56 5.34 18.39 24.90
N ARG A 57 5.86 19.27 24.04
CA ARG A 57 5.27 19.59 22.74
C ARG A 57 6.22 19.28 21.59
N ALA A 58 5.68 18.96 20.44
CA ALA A 58 6.44 18.82 19.21
C ALA A 58 7.19 20.11 18.86
N ALA A 59 8.32 19.98 18.16
CA ALA A 59 9.06 21.15 17.71
C ALA A 59 8.26 21.94 16.68
N PHE A 60 7.56 21.25 15.81
CA PHE A 60 6.72 21.84 14.77
C PHE A 60 5.75 20.77 14.23
N TRP A 61 4.59 21.19 13.77
CA TRP A 61 3.73 20.45 12.85
C TRP A 61 3.06 21.42 11.89
N GLY A 62 2.70 20.93 10.74
CA GLY A 62 2.07 21.68 9.68
C GLY A 62 2.09 20.91 8.36
N ASP A 63 1.26 21.30 7.43
CA ASP A 63 1.22 20.73 6.10
C ASP A 63 2.47 21.10 5.29
N ILE A 64 3.52 20.29 5.40
CA ILE A 64 4.83 20.53 4.78
C ILE A 64 4.86 19.95 3.35
N ILE A 65 4.28 18.79 3.14
CA ILE A 65 4.32 18.12 1.83
C ILE A 65 3.19 18.57 0.90
N GLY A 66 2.21 19.32 1.39
CA GLY A 66 1.19 19.95 0.57
C GLY A 66 0.01 19.06 0.22
N ASP A 67 -0.32 18.11 1.09
CA ASP A 67 -1.44 17.18 0.89
C ASP A 67 -2.60 17.42 1.89
N TRP A 68 -2.64 18.58 2.53
CA TRP A 68 -3.52 19.10 3.57
C TRP A 68 -3.41 18.39 4.94
N ARG A 69 -2.81 17.22 5.01
CA ARG A 69 -2.49 16.60 6.30
C ARG A 69 -1.21 17.21 6.82
N GLU A 70 -1.07 17.23 8.12
CA GLU A 70 0.02 17.94 8.77
C GLU A 70 1.14 16.97 9.17
N GLU A 71 2.36 17.28 8.79
CA GLU A 71 3.55 16.56 9.23
C GLU A 71 3.96 16.99 10.63
N LEU A 72 4.47 16.03 11.40
CA LEU A 72 5.03 16.25 12.70
C LEU A 72 6.56 16.26 12.64
N VAL A 73 7.17 17.35 13.05
CA VAL A 73 8.63 17.51 13.05
C VAL A 73 9.18 17.41 14.47
N LEU A 74 10.11 16.49 14.67
CA LEU A 74 10.77 16.24 15.95
C LEU A 74 12.28 16.38 15.81
N LEU A 75 12.96 16.72 16.92
CA LEU A 75 14.41 16.66 16.99
C LEU A 75 14.86 15.26 17.41
N HIS A 76 15.75 14.69 16.64
CA HIS A 76 16.45 13.47 17.02
C HIS A 76 17.64 13.81 17.92
N LYS A 77 17.64 13.23 19.11
CA LYS A 77 18.74 13.39 20.07
C LYS A 77 19.37 12.05 20.42
N GLU A 78 20.69 11.99 20.31
CA GLU A 78 21.50 10.90 20.83
C GLU A 78 22.37 11.40 21.96
N ASN A 79 22.37 10.70 23.11
CA ASN A 79 23.15 11.10 24.31
C ASN A 79 22.97 12.57 24.73
N GLY A 80 21.77 13.12 24.53
CA GLY A 80 21.45 14.49 24.86
C GLY A 80 21.84 15.54 23.80
N VAL A 81 22.54 15.13 22.74
CA VAL A 81 22.97 16.02 21.64
C VAL A 81 21.94 15.87 20.50
N CYS A 82 21.52 16.99 19.90
CA CYS A 82 20.69 16.98 18.70
C CYS A 82 21.55 16.58 17.51
N VAL A 83 21.23 15.43 16.92
CA VAL A 83 21.93 14.86 15.75
C VAL A 83 21.15 15.01 14.46
N GLY A 84 19.89 15.43 14.53
CA GLY A 84 19.07 15.61 13.33
C GLY A 84 17.68 16.16 13.61
N ILE A 85 16.99 16.48 12.53
CA ILE A 85 15.56 16.81 12.47
C ILE A 85 14.88 15.72 11.65
N VAL A 86 13.75 15.23 12.11
CA VAL A 86 12.99 14.20 11.42
C VAL A 86 11.54 14.65 11.29
N GLY A 87 11.03 14.61 10.07
CA GLY A 87 9.62 14.76 9.75
C GLY A 87 8.93 13.40 9.69
N PHE A 88 7.76 13.31 10.28
CA PHE A 88 6.86 12.18 10.18
C PHE A 88 5.64 12.62 9.40
N THR A 89 5.29 11.89 8.38
CA THR A 89 4.06 12.03 7.63
C THR A 89 3.16 10.82 7.88
N THR A 90 1.88 10.98 7.61
CA THR A 90 0.92 9.89 7.71
C THR A 90 0.90 9.06 6.43
N ASP A 91 0.53 7.79 6.58
CA ASP A 91 0.26 6.86 5.49
C ASP A 91 -1.22 6.46 5.40
N TYR A 92 -2.07 7.08 6.22
CA TYR A 92 -3.51 6.88 6.12
C TYR A 92 -4.03 7.38 4.78
N THR A 93 -4.91 6.60 4.17
CA THR A 93 -5.61 7.02 2.95
C THR A 93 -6.74 7.97 3.32
N THR A 94 -6.92 9.01 2.53
CA THR A 94 -8.08 9.89 2.65
C THR A 94 -8.97 9.80 1.42
N THR A 95 -10.27 9.93 1.63
CA THR A 95 -11.26 10.13 0.57
C THR A 95 -11.59 11.61 0.37
N VAL A 96 -10.99 12.47 1.18
CA VAL A 96 -11.17 13.92 1.10
C VAL A 96 -10.16 14.45 0.08
N ASP A 97 -10.62 14.71 -1.12
CA ASP A 97 -9.82 15.17 -2.25
C ASP A 97 -10.11 16.64 -2.62
N ASN A 98 -10.86 17.34 -1.76
CA ASN A 98 -11.31 18.70 -2.02
C ASN A 98 -10.32 19.76 -1.57
N ILE A 99 -9.22 19.38 -0.98
CA ILE A 99 -8.30 20.29 -0.31
C ILE A 99 -6.90 20.03 -0.88
N TYR A 100 -6.23 21.12 -1.22
CA TYR A 100 -4.84 21.05 -1.64
C TYR A 100 -3.92 21.25 -0.43
N SER A 101 -3.04 22.20 -0.46
CA SER A 101 -2.17 22.51 0.66
C SER A 101 -2.78 23.55 1.58
N LEU A 102 -2.73 23.32 2.88
CA LEU A 102 -3.10 24.33 3.89
C LEU A 102 -2.17 25.54 3.83
N GLN A 103 -0.95 25.36 3.30
CA GLN A 103 0.02 26.45 3.13
C GLN A 103 -0.43 27.52 2.14
N GLU A 104 -1.47 27.28 1.36
CA GLU A 104 -2.05 28.31 0.49
C GLU A 104 -2.83 29.38 1.25
N ASP A 105 -3.33 29.07 2.44
CA ASP A 105 -3.95 30.04 3.31
C ASP A 105 -2.87 30.93 3.98
N PRO A 106 -2.93 32.26 3.78
CA PRO A 106 -1.95 33.18 4.38
C PRO A 106 -1.97 33.18 5.90
N ALA A 107 -3.14 32.99 6.53
CA ALA A 107 -3.27 32.93 7.97
C ALA A 107 -2.65 31.66 8.53
N TYR A 108 -2.85 30.53 7.85
CA TYR A 108 -2.20 29.26 8.20
C TYR A 108 -0.67 29.36 8.11
N ARG A 109 -0.12 29.87 7.00
CA ARG A 109 1.32 30.12 6.85
C ARG A 109 1.88 30.99 7.96
N MET A 110 1.19 32.09 8.28
CA MET A 110 1.61 32.98 9.36
C MET A 110 1.62 32.25 10.71
N GLN A 111 0.61 31.44 10.99
CA GLN A 111 0.54 30.66 12.22
C GLN A 111 1.67 29.62 12.30
N CYS A 112 2.00 28.94 11.20
CA CYS A 112 3.13 28.02 11.14
C CYS A 112 4.48 28.70 11.48
N THR A 113 4.65 29.97 11.15
CA THR A 113 5.89 30.74 11.40
C THR A 113 5.89 31.49 12.73
N THR A 114 4.72 31.69 13.34
CA THR A 114 4.60 32.42 14.60
C THR A 114 4.95 31.51 15.77
N LYS A 115 6.02 31.82 16.45
CA LYS A 115 6.44 31.10 17.65
C LYS A 115 6.37 32.01 18.88
N GLY A 116 5.49 31.66 19.83
CA GLY A 116 5.47 32.29 21.14
C GLY A 116 6.64 31.87 22.01
N TYR A 117 6.91 32.62 23.08
CA TYR A 117 8.05 32.39 23.97
C TYR A 117 8.06 30.99 24.59
N TYR A 118 6.91 30.40 24.86
CA TYR A 118 6.74 29.08 25.46
C TYR A 118 5.96 28.07 24.61
N GLN A 119 5.62 28.41 23.39
CA GLN A 119 4.69 27.60 22.64
C GLN A 119 5.24 27.27 21.25
N SER A 120 5.03 26.06 20.83
CA SER A 120 5.15 25.67 19.43
C SER A 120 4.07 26.37 18.60
N PRO A 121 4.28 26.58 17.31
CA PRO A 121 3.20 26.98 16.42
C PRO A 121 2.01 26.03 16.60
N ASN A 122 0.82 26.57 16.66
CA ASN A 122 -0.40 25.78 16.68
C ASN A 122 -1.26 26.25 15.50
N PRO A 123 -0.90 25.84 14.29
CA PRO A 123 -1.64 26.26 13.13
C PRO A 123 -3.06 25.71 13.20
N GLY A 124 -4.02 26.54 12.91
CA GLY A 124 -5.43 26.20 12.87
C GLY A 124 -5.99 26.50 11.49
N PHE A 125 -6.65 25.53 10.90
CA PHE A 125 -7.39 25.69 9.68
C PHE A 125 -8.72 24.94 9.82
N TYR A 126 -9.80 25.55 9.39
CA TYR A 126 -11.10 24.89 9.40
C TYR A 126 -11.27 24.07 8.12
N LEU A 127 -11.36 22.77 8.26
CA LEU A 127 -11.75 21.86 7.20
C LEU A 127 -13.17 21.38 7.44
N GLY A 128 -14.13 22.02 6.77
CA GLY A 128 -15.55 21.63 6.87
C GLY A 128 -15.92 20.60 5.80
N TYR A 129 -16.76 19.64 6.16
CA TYR A 129 -17.25 18.62 5.24
C TYR A 129 -17.99 19.18 4.01
N ASN A 130 -18.41 20.42 4.06
CA ASN A 130 -19.12 21.14 3.00
C ASN A 130 -18.27 22.23 2.33
N MET A 131 -16.96 22.24 2.56
CA MET A 131 -16.08 23.17 1.87
C MET A 131 -16.09 22.89 0.37
N PRO A 132 -16.22 23.92 -0.46
CA PRO A 132 -16.00 23.76 -1.89
C PRO A 132 -14.54 23.38 -2.13
N ARG A 133 -14.29 22.58 -3.15
CA ARG A 133 -12.93 22.29 -3.59
C ARG A 133 -12.16 23.61 -3.77
N PRO A 134 -11.02 23.79 -3.10
CA PRO A 134 -10.24 25.01 -3.25
C PRO A 134 -9.69 25.11 -4.68
N GLN A 135 -9.46 26.32 -5.11
CA GLN A 135 -8.74 26.53 -6.37
C GLN A 135 -7.31 26.03 -6.23
N LEU A 136 -6.75 25.52 -7.32
CA LEU A 136 -5.36 25.13 -7.34
C LEU A 136 -4.46 26.29 -6.91
N PRO A 137 -3.40 25.97 -6.11
CA PRO A 137 -2.43 26.98 -5.72
C PRO A 137 -1.83 27.67 -6.96
N PRO A 138 -1.69 28.97 -6.95
CA PRO A 138 -1.05 29.73 -8.04
C PRO A 138 0.37 29.24 -8.37
N THR A 139 1.02 28.62 -7.39
CA THR A 139 2.37 28.05 -7.53
C THR A 139 2.42 26.79 -8.38
N MET A 140 1.30 26.09 -8.56
CA MET A 140 1.25 24.83 -9.32
C MET A 140 0.94 25.04 -10.80
N VAL A 141 0.10 26.02 -11.12
CA VAL A 141 -0.28 26.29 -12.50
C VAL A 141 -0.29 27.78 -12.75
N THR A 142 0.39 28.19 -13.75
CA THR A 142 0.60 29.61 -14.03
C THR A 142 -0.03 30.07 -15.32
N ASP A 143 -0.29 29.18 -16.26
CA ASP A 143 -0.66 29.61 -17.60
C ASP A 143 -2.03 29.12 -18.06
N LEU A 144 -2.17 27.85 -18.39
CA LEU A 144 -3.33 27.33 -19.12
C LEU A 144 -4.02 26.15 -18.46
N VAL A 145 -5.33 26.14 -18.52
CA VAL A 145 -6.16 24.96 -18.19
C VAL A 145 -6.62 24.33 -19.50
N TRP A 146 -6.37 23.05 -19.67
CA TRP A 146 -6.78 22.27 -20.83
C TRP A 146 -8.22 21.74 -20.61
N LYS A 147 -9.16 22.18 -21.42
CA LYS A 147 -10.59 21.90 -21.25
C LYS A 147 -11.13 20.76 -22.13
N GLY A 148 -10.28 19.98 -22.74
CA GLY A 148 -10.64 18.89 -23.64
C GLY A 148 -9.96 19.01 -24.99
N THR A 149 -10.66 18.78 -26.09
CA THR A 149 -10.08 18.94 -27.44
C THR A 149 -9.40 20.30 -27.56
N ASP A 150 -8.84 20.77 -28.52
CA ASP A 150 -8.04 22.00 -28.71
C ASP A 150 -8.55 23.27 -27.95
N SER A 151 -9.15 23.08 -26.79
CA SER A 151 -9.76 24.14 -25.98
C SER A 151 -8.95 24.39 -24.71
N PHE A 152 -8.42 25.58 -24.59
CA PHE A 152 -7.65 26.06 -23.45
C PHE A 152 -8.28 27.30 -22.86
N SER A 153 -8.13 27.51 -21.58
CA SER A 153 -8.44 28.75 -20.91
C SER A 153 -7.25 29.22 -20.08
N ASN A 154 -7.16 30.54 -19.92
CA ASN A 154 -6.21 31.11 -18.97
C ASN A 154 -6.61 30.69 -17.55
N TYR A 155 -5.65 30.25 -16.74
CA TYR A 155 -5.92 29.75 -15.40
C TYR A 155 -6.56 30.82 -14.49
N GLU A 156 -6.01 32.02 -14.47
CA GLU A 156 -6.45 33.07 -13.56
C GLU A 156 -7.81 33.66 -13.95
N ARG A 157 -8.09 33.82 -15.25
CA ARG A 157 -9.27 34.56 -15.75
C ARG A 157 -10.37 33.67 -16.31
N SER A 158 -10.09 32.40 -16.51
CA SER A 158 -10.99 31.43 -17.18
C SER A 158 -11.40 31.85 -18.62
N GLU A 159 -10.71 32.82 -19.21
CA GLU A 159 -10.94 33.27 -20.59
C GLU A 159 -10.32 32.27 -21.57
N ALA A 160 -10.92 32.12 -22.73
CA ALA A 160 -10.38 31.30 -23.80
C ALA A 160 -8.96 31.78 -24.18
N ALA A 161 -8.04 30.85 -24.30
CA ALA A 161 -6.65 31.14 -24.62
C ALA A 161 -6.14 30.17 -25.70
N ALA A 162 -5.11 30.61 -26.43
CA ALA A 162 -4.41 29.73 -27.36
C ALA A 162 -3.24 29.04 -26.67
N TYR A 163 -3.00 27.77 -27.02
CA TYR A 163 -1.80 27.08 -26.64
C TYR A 163 -0.55 27.68 -27.28
N ALA A 164 0.51 27.72 -26.51
CA ALA A 164 1.85 28.00 -27.02
C ALA A 164 2.86 27.17 -26.25
N ASP A 165 3.92 26.72 -26.92
CA ASP A 165 5.02 25.98 -26.30
C ASP A 165 5.67 26.78 -25.17
N GLY A 166 6.18 26.08 -24.16
CA GLY A 166 6.74 26.67 -22.97
C GLY A 166 5.74 27.14 -21.92
N LYS A 167 4.43 27.02 -22.17
CA LYS A 167 3.37 27.29 -21.20
C LYS A 167 3.15 26.10 -20.30
N SER A 168 2.83 26.34 -19.02
CA SER A 168 2.38 25.30 -18.12
C SER A 168 0.92 24.95 -18.38
N LEU A 169 0.62 23.67 -18.33
CA LEU A 169 -0.72 23.13 -18.57
C LEU A 169 -1.28 22.42 -17.34
N LEU A 170 -2.55 22.63 -17.10
CA LEU A 170 -3.33 21.85 -16.12
C LEU A 170 -4.46 21.10 -16.82
N ILE A 171 -4.58 19.82 -16.55
CA ILE A 171 -5.78 19.03 -16.78
C ILE A 171 -6.43 18.78 -15.42
N ASP A 172 -7.49 19.54 -15.12
CA ASP A 172 -8.30 19.42 -13.92
C ASP A 172 -9.77 19.22 -14.35
N LEU A 173 -10.05 18.02 -14.83
CA LEU A 173 -11.39 17.62 -15.28
C LEU A 173 -12.01 16.74 -14.20
N ASN A 174 -13.25 17.03 -13.86
CA ASN A 174 -14.02 16.30 -12.85
C ASN A 174 -15.04 15.31 -13.45
N THR A 175 -14.79 14.88 -14.67
CA THR A 175 -15.54 13.85 -15.40
C THR A 175 -14.58 13.08 -16.28
N ASP A 176 -14.98 11.87 -16.70
CA ASP A 176 -14.27 11.15 -17.75
C ASP A 176 -14.17 11.99 -19.01
N ALA A 177 -12.98 12.08 -19.56
CA ALA A 177 -12.72 12.94 -20.71
C ALA A 177 -11.65 12.35 -21.63
N SER A 178 -11.76 12.69 -22.91
CA SER A 178 -10.69 12.49 -23.89
C SER A 178 -10.11 13.85 -24.28
N VAL A 179 -8.80 13.96 -24.15
CA VAL A 179 -8.03 15.16 -24.47
C VAL A 179 -7.23 14.88 -25.74
N SER A 180 -7.44 15.67 -26.78
CA SER A 180 -6.82 15.44 -28.10
C SER A 180 -5.46 16.11 -28.19
N VAL A 181 -4.44 15.30 -28.47
CA VAL A 181 -3.06 15.73 -28.79
C VAL A 181 -2.84 15.50 -30.29
N ASN A 182 -3.15 16.49 -31.13
CA ASN A 182 -3.10 16.31 -32.59
C ASN A 182 -1.80 16.80 -33.24
N THR A 183 -1.00 17.53 -32.48
CA THR A 183 0.32 18.05 -32.90
C THR A 183 1.35 17.77 -31.82
N ALA A 184 2.63 17.96 -32.14
CA ALA A 184 3.66 17.98 -31.11
C ALA A 184 3.43 19.16 -30.15
N MET A 185 3.47 18.91 -28.87
CA MET A 185 3.28 19.91 -27.82
C MET A 185 4.47 19.89 -26.86
N GLN A 186 4.99 21.08 -26.52
CA GLN A 186 6.13 21.27 -25.63
C GLN A 186 5.74 22.21 -24.47
N PRO A 187 4.82 21.82 -23.58
CA PRO A 187 4.58 22.62 -22.39
C PRO A 187 5.83 22.64 -21.50
N SER A 188 5.97 23.65 -20.64
CA SER A 188 7.02 23.64 -19.63
C SER A 188 6.76 22.57 -18.55
N VAL A 189 5.50 22.33 -18.23
CA VAL A 189 5.04 21.29 -17.31
C VAL A 189 3.59 20.94 -17.62
N LEU A 190 3.23 19.68 -17.44
CA LEU A 190 1.84 19.22 -17.49
C LEU A 190 1.42 18.65 -16.12
N TYR A 191 0.46 19.30 -15.48
CA TYR A 191 -0.23 18.80 -14.29
C TYR A 191 -1.51 18.08 -14.71
N ALA A 192 -1.62 16.80 -14.39
CA ALA A 192 -2.81 15.99 -14.65
C ALA A 192 -3.41 15.49 -13.33
N MET A 193 -4.61 15.95 -13.03
CA MET A 193 -5.26 15.80 -11.72
C MET A 193 -6.67 15.19 -11.82
N PRO A 194 -6.87 14.04 -12.49
CA PRO A 194 -8.15 13.36 -12.49
C PRO A 194 -8.49 12.88 -11.07
N THR A 195 -9.70 13.15 -10.60
CA THR A 195 -10.15 12.76 -9.25
C THR A 195 -10.58 11.29 -9.22
N LYS A 196 -10.80 10.76 -8.03
CA LYS A 196 -11.14 9.34 -7.81
C LYS A 196 -12.31 8.87 -8.70
N GLY A 197 -12.09 7.74 -9.36
CA GLY A 197 -13.06 7.13 -10.26
C GLY A 197 -13.11 7.73 -11.66
N GLN A 198 -12.36 8.79 -11.92
CA GLN A 198 -12.31 9.43 -13.22
C GLN A 198 -11.15 8.94 -14.08
N ARG A 199 -11.36 8.98 -15.38
CA ARG A 199 -10.41 8.55 -16.39
C ARG A 199 -10.26 9.63 -17.46
N VAL A 200 -9.10 10.25 -17.52
CA VAL A 200 -8.73 11.19 -18.56
C VAL A 200 -7.78 10.53 -19.54
N THR A 201 -8.11 10.56 -20.82
CA THR A 201 -7.33 9.90 -21.88
C THR A 201 -6.72 10.94 -22.80
N LEU A 202 -5.40 10.95 -22.91
CA LEU A 202 -4.67 11.65 -23.96
C LEU A 202 -4.66 10.78 -25.21
N SER A 203 -5.18 11.30 -26.32
CA SER A 203 -5.29 10.57 -27.58
C SER A 203 -5.06 11.49 -28.78
N GLY A 204 -4.68 10.96 -29.91
CA GLY A 204 -4.45 11.74 -31.14
C GLY A 204 -3.22 11.27 -31.88
N THR A 205 -2.81 12.06 -32.87
CA THR A 205 -1.65 11.78 -33.76
C THR A 205 -0.39 12.53 -33.38
N GLY A 206 -0.47 13.44 -32.40
CA GLY A 206 0.66 14.21 -31.89
C GLY A 206 1.37 13.50 -30.74
N ASN A 207 2.27 14.21 -30.09
CA ASN A 207 3.07 13.73 -28.96
C ASN A 207 3.31 14.84 -27.94
N LEU A 208 3.69 14.46 -26.73
CA LEU A 208 4.26 15.36 -25.74
C LEU A 208 5.78 15.28 -25.81
N THR A 209 6.45 16.43 -25.97
CA THR A 209 7.88 16.49 -26.28
C THR A 209 8.58 17.63 -25.55
N GLY A 210 9.88 17.84 -25.79
CA GLY A 210 10.69 18.85 -25.11
C GLY A 210 11.31 18.37 -23.82
N ASP A 211 11.55 19.27 -22.90
CA ASP A 211 12.14 19.03 -21.57
C ASP A 211 11.13 19.13 -20.42
N MET A 212 9.86 19.07 -20.76
CA MET A 212 8.75 19.18 -19.79
C MET A 212 8.75 18.10 -18.72
N ASP A 213 8.18 18.42 -17.55
CA ASP A 213 7.79 17.45 -16.56
C ASP A 213 6.30 17.11 -16.67
N LEU A 214 5.94 15.85 -16.35
CA LEU A 214 4.55 15.42 -16.16
C LEU A 214 4.32 15.12 -14.70
N TRP A 215 3.33 15.79 -14.10
CA TRP A 215 2.87 15.53 -12.74
C TRP A 215 1.49 14.89 -12.76
N LYS A 216 1.42 13.59 -12.47
CA LYS A 216 0.16 12.88 -12.23
C LYS A 216 -0.10 12.84 -10.73
N SER A 217 -1.18 13.48 -10.29
CA SER A 217 -1.66 13.51 -8.91
C SER A 217 -3.17 13.27 -8.85
N GLN A 218 -3.73 13.20 -7.64
CA GLN A 218 -5.11 12.76 -7.37
C GLN A 218 -5.39 11.29 -7.75
N GLN A 219 -6.46 10.72 -7.21
CA GLN A 219 -6.73 9.28 -7.21
C GLN A 219 -7.28 8.69 -8.52
N GLY A 220 -7.59 9.54 -9.51
CA GLY A 220 -8.07 9.07 -10.81
C GLY A 220 -6.97 8.56 -11.73
N THR A 221 -7.35 8.23 -12.96
CA THR A 221 -6.46 7.65 -13.97
C THR A 221 -6.19 8.64 -15.09
N LEU A 222 -4.91 8.85 -15.41
CA LEU A 222 -4.48 9.42 -16.67
C LEU A 222 -4.04 8.30 -17.61
N VAL A 223 -4.62 8.25 -18.80
CA VAL A 223 -4.23 7.31 -19.86
C VAL A 223 -3.46 8.05 -20.94
N ALA A 224 -2.26 7.64 -21.23
CA ALA A 224 -1.45 8.18 -22.30
C ALA A 224 -1.46 7.20 -23.50
N ASN A 225 -2.31 7.50 -24.48
CA ASN A 225 -2.32 6.82 -25.78
C ASN A 225 -1.59 7.64 -26.85
N VAL A 226 -0.72 8.54 -26.45
CA VAL A 226 0.16 9.32 -27.31
C VAL A 226 1.61 9.11 -26.88
N PRO A 227 2.59 9.28 -27.78
CA PRO A 227 4.00 9.19 -27.42
C PRO A 227 4.38 10.23 -26.34
N LEU A 228 5.09 9.77 -25.32
CA LEU A 228 5.66 10.61 -24.26
C LEU A 228 7.15 10.82 -24.55
N ASP A 229 7.44 11.69 -25.54
CA ASP A 229 8.76 11.90 -26.12
C ASP A 229 9.60 12.98 -25.40
N TYR A 230 9.12 13.49 -24.27
CA TYR A 230 9.85 14.48 -23.48
C TYR A 230 11.00 13.86 -22.69
N THR A 231 11.99 14.67 -22.31
CA THR A 231 13.19 14.26 -21.58
C THR A 231 13.15 14.57 -20.08
N GLY A 232 12.19 15.37 -19.64
CA GLY A 232 11.97 15.66 -18.22
C GLY A 232 11.43 14.47 -17.44
N THR A 233 11.00 14.70 -16.22
CA THR A 233 10.59 13.64 -15.31
C THR A 233 9.06 13.50 -15.24
N THR A 234 8.60 12.25 -15.26
CA THR A 234 7.22 11.89 -14.96
C THR A 234 7.08 11.59 -13.46
N TYR A 235 6.41 12.44 -12.72
CA TYR A 235 6.08 12.23 -11.31
C TYR A 235 4.69 11.61 -11.19
N ILE A 236 4.60 10.43 -10.59
CA ILE A 236 3.33 9.77 -10.30
C ILE A 236 3.15 9.77 -8.78
N SER A 237 2.46 10.81 -8.29
CA SER A 237 2.34 11.04 -6.85
C SER A 237 1.16 10.28 -6.24
N GLU A 238 0.05 10.14 -6.99
CA GLU A 238 -1.16 9.44 -6.53
C GLU A 238 -2.00 8.98 -7.74
N GLY A 239 -2.82 7.93 -7.53
CA GLY A 239 -3.67 7.36 -8.57
C GLY A 239 -2.87 6.67 -9.66
N THR A 240 -3.43 6.56 -10.86
CA THR A 240 -2.86 5.72 -11.93
C THR A 240 -2.42 6.56 -13.13
N LEU A 241 -1.19 6.33 -13.58
CA LEU A 241 -0.76 6.64 -14.94
C LEU A 241 -0.70 5.35 -15.76
N GLU A 242 -1.58 5.23 -16.74
CA GLU A 242 -1.60 4.11 -17.68
C GLU A 242 -0.92 4.54 -18.98
N VAL A 243 0.11 3.80 -19.38
CA VAL A 243 0.89 4.09 -20.58
C VAL A 243 0.99 2.84 -21.45
N ASN A 244 0.62 2.99 -22.71
CA ASN A 244 0.69 1.90 -23.70
C ASN A 244 1.79 2.17 -24.74
N GLY A 245 2.92 2.70 -24.30
CA GLY A 245 4.04 3.08 -25.13
C GLY A 245 5.28 3.44 -24.33
N GLU A 246 6.20 4.18 -24.93
CA GLU A 246 7.45 4.58 -24.31
C GLU A 246 7.32 5.91 -23.55
N ILE A 247 7.93 5.99 -22.37
CA ILE A 247 8.25 7.21 -21.65
C ILE A 247 9.75 7.43 -21.81
N LYS A 248 10.15 8.43 -22.61
CA LYS A 248 11.58 8.69 -22.85
C LYS A 248 12.29 9.34 -21.66
N GLY A 249 11.56 10.17 -20.92
CA GLY A 249 12.05 10.75 -19.67
C GLY A 249 12.17 9.73 -18.53
N ASN A 250 12.61 10.20 -17.39
CA ASN A 250 12.66 9.38 -16.19
C ASN A 250 11.28 9.32 -15.52
N VAL A 251 11.04 8.27 -14.74
CA VAL A 251 9.83 8.13 -13.92
C VAL A 251 10.21 8.18 -12.45
N ASN A 252 9.51 9.00 -11.69
CA ASN A 252 9.53 9.02 -10.22
C ASN A 252 8.16 8.54 -9.74
N LEU A 253 8.12 7.32 -9.25
CA LEU A 253 6.90 6.69 -8.75
C LEU A 253 6.86 6.80 -7.23
N ARG A 254 5.89 7.55 -6.72
CA ARG A 254 5.71 7.80 -5.30
C ARG A 254 4.74 6.81 -4.66
N ALA A 255 4.77 6.72 -3.34
CA ALA A 255 3.77 5.98 -2.58
C ALA A 255 2.36 6.45 -2.97
N ARG A 256 1.40 5.53 -3.14
CA ARG A 256 0.05 5.71 -3.70
C ARG A 256 -0.02 5.90 -5.22
N GLY A 257 1.11 6.11 -5.88
CA GLY A 257 1.16 6.14 -7.34
C GLY A 257 1.13 4.73 -7.92
N THR A 258 0.47 4.61 -9.06
CA THR A 258 0.42 3.38 -9.86
C THR A 258 0.89 3.68 -11.28
N LEU A 259 1.87 2.96 -11.76
CA LEU A 259 2.22 2.89 -13.17
C LEU A 259 1.61 1.62 -13.75
N SER A 260 0.80 1.75 -14.80
CA SER A 260 0.11 0.62 -15.43
C SER A 260 0.25 0.60 -16.94
N GLY A 261 -0.20 -0.50 -17.56
CA GLY A 261 -0.21 -0.66 -19.02
C GLY A 261 1.03 -1.36 -19.58
N LYS A 262 1.26 -1.17 -20.88
CA LYS A 262 2.40 -1.72 -21.64
C LYS A 262 3.58 -0.73 -21.68
N ALA A 263 3.88 -0.11 -20.54
CA ALA A 263 4.85 0.96 -20.46
C ALA A 263 6.27 0.48 -20.77
N ILE A 264 6.99 1.23 -21.58
CA ILE A 264 8.44 1.12 -21.77
C ILE A 264 9.08 2.32 -21.09
N VAL A 265 9.77 2.08 -19.99
CA VAL A 265 10.31 3.12 -19.11
C VAL A 265 11.81 3.19 -19.28
N ASN A 266 12.35 4.39 -19.48
CA ASN A 266 13.79 4.60 -19.59
C ASN A 266 14.48 4.30 -18.25
N ALA A 267 14.20 5.09 -17.22
CA ALA A 267 14.67 4.87 -15.86
C ALA A 267 13.55 5.17 -14.86
N ILE A 268 13.51 4.43 -13.75
CA ILE A 268 12.53 4.61 -12.69
C ILE A 268 13.20 4.73 -11.33
N SER A 269 12.68 5.62 -10.50
CA SER A 269 12.96 5.71 -9.06
C SER A 269 11.68 5.59 -8.26
N PHE A 270 11.80 5.07 -7.05
CA PHE A 270 10.68 4.91 -6.13
C PHE A 270 10.87 5.81 -4.93
N GLU A 271 9.83 6.57 -4.57
CA GLU A 271 9.80 7.42 -3.39
C GLU A 271 8.62 7.04 -2.48
N GLY A 272 8.82 7.13 -1.17
CA GLY A 272 7.78 6.86 -0.18
C GLY A 272 8.31 6.21 1.08
N ALA A 273 7.43 6.02 2.06
CA ALA A 273 7.78 5.39 3.33
C ALA A 273 8.13 3.91 3.15
N LEU A 274 9.16 3.45 3.85
CA LEU A 274 9.68 2.08 3.73
C LEU A 274 8.68 0.99 4.14
N ASN A 275 7.72 1.31 5.02
CA ASN A 275 6.96 0.28 5.73
C ASN A 275 5.45 0.28 5.47
N TYR A 276 4.87 1.26 4.73
CA TYR A 276 3.42 1.39 4.62
C TYR A 276 2.93 1.33 3.17
N GLU A 277 2.23 2.33 2.69
CA GLU A 277 1.75 2.31 1.31
C GLU A 277 2.93 2.25 0.33
N GLY A 278 2.94 1.22 -0.49
CA GLY A 278 3.98 1.04 -1.50
C GLY A 278 3.55 1.62 -2.83
N CYS A 279 4.54 1.86 -3.67
CA CYS A 279 4.33 2.11 -5.09
C CYS A 279 3.69 0.89 -5.77
N ARG A 280 2.96 1.09 -6.85
CA ARG A 280 2.30 0.01 -7.58
C ARG A 280 2.76 -0.05 -9.04
N LEU A 281 3.07 -1.24 -9.49
CA LEU A 281 3.28 -1.58 -10.89
C LEU A 281 2.16 -2.54 -11.33
N MET A 282 1.45 -2.20 -12.39
CA MET A 282 0.36 -3.01 -12.95
C MET A 282 0.62 -3.18 -14.45
N PRO A 283 1.53 -4.07 -14.85
CA PRO A 283 1.76 -4.35 -16.25
C PRO A 283 0.49 -4.89 -16.91
N THR A 284 0.35 -4.65 -18.20
CA THR A 284 -0.61 -5.33 -19.06
C THR A 284 0.18 -6.03 -20.13
N GLU A 285 0.19 -7.35 -20.13
CA GLU A 285 1.04 -8.22 -20.94
C GLU A 285 2.53 -8.04 -20.62
N GLN A 286 3.11 -6.85 -20.86
CA GLN A 286 4.52 -6.59 -20.57
C GLN A 286 4.80 -5.12 -20.25
N MET A 287 5.56 -4.89 -19.19
CA MET A 287 6.15 -3.59 -18.85
C MET A 287 7.68 -3.72 -18.87
N THR A 288 8.38 -2.77 -19.54
CA THR A 288 9.82 -2.84 -19.77
C THR A 288 10.57 -1.70 -19.10
N PHE A 289 11.66 -1.99 -18.40
CA PHE A 289 12.57 -1.02 -17.80
C PHE A 289 13.93 -1.11 -18.51
N LYS A 290 14.35 -0.03 -19.20
CA LYS A 290 15.54 -0.03 -20.06
C LYS A 290 16.87 0.11 -19.32
N GLN A 291 16.90 0.75 -18.16
CA GLN A 291 18.12 1.02 -17.40
C GLN A 291 18.18 0.27 -16.07
N GLY A 292 17.62 -0.96 -16.04
CA GLY A 292 17.53 -1.73 -14.82
C GLY A 292 16.32 -1.35 -13.95
N LEU A 293 16.14 -2.10 -12.87
CA LEU A 293 15.05 -1.89 -11.91
C LEU A 293 15.59 -2.11 -10.49
N LYS A 294 15.49 -1.09 -9.64
CA LYS A 294 15.91 -1.19 -8.25
C LYS A 294 14.71 -1.05 -7.32
N LEU A 295 14.29 -2.16 -6.73
CA LEU A 295 13.22 -2.19 -5.72
C LEU A 295 13.82 -1.91 -4.34
N ASP A 296 14.00 -0.63 -4.00
CA ASP A 296 14.53 -0.15 -2.71
C ASP A 296 13.45 0.44 -1.80
N ARG A 297 12.21 0.35 -2.22
CA ARG A 297 11.01 0.67 -1.45
C ARG A 297 10.01 -0.48 -1.59
N LYS A 298 9.00 -0.49 -0.74
CA LYS A 298 7.90 -1.45 -0.84
C LYS A 298 7.15 -1.24 -2.15
N VAL A 299 7.09 -2.27 -2.99
CA VAL A 299 6.42 -2.23 -4.29
C VAL A 299 5.40 -3.36 -4.38
N TYR A 300 4.18 -3.02 -4.77
CA TYR A 300 3.15 -3.98 -5.15
C TYR A 300 3.18 -4.16 -6.65
N MET A 301 3.21 -5.39 -7.12
CA MET A 301 3.14 -5.76 -8.53
C MET A 301 1.88 -6.58 -8.73
N GLU A 302 0.89 -6.02 -9.40
CA GLU A 302 -0.33 -6.73 -9.78
C GLU A 302 -0.10 -7.38 -11.13
N MET A 303 -0.27 -8.72 -11.16
CA MET A 303 0.08 -9.54 -12.30
C MET A 303 -1.13 -10.39 -12.68
N ASP A 304 -1.69 -10.16 -13.84
CA ASP A 304 -2.74 -11.02 -14.40
C ASP A 304 -2.10 -12.32 -14.89
N ILE A 305 -2.72 -13.44 -14.57
CA ILE A 305 -2.31 -14.76 -15.07
C ILE A 305 -3.48 -15.49 -15.72
N THR A 306 -3.20 -16.24 -16.77
CA THR A 306 -4.09 -17.22 -17.37
C THR A 306 -3.50 -18.60 -17.19
N THR A 307 -4.21 -19.49 -16.51
CA THR A 307 -3.72 -20.82 -16.14
C THR A 307 -4.29 -21.94 -17.00
N ALA A 308 -5.27 -21.65 -17.85
CA ALA A 308 -5.91 -22.62 -18.73
C ALA A 308 -4.89 -23.35 -19.62
N GLU A 309 -5.05 -24.66 -19.75
CA GLU A 309 -4.17 -25.52 -20.55
C GLU A 309 -4.04 -25.00 -21.99
N GLY A 310 -2.79 -24.94 -22.49
CA GLY A 310 -2.48 -24.42 -23.83
C GLY A 310 -2.52 -22.89 -23.98
N SER A 311 -2.88 -22.16 -22.92
CA SER A 311 -2.94 -20.67 -22.91
C SER A 311 -2.24 -20.05 -21.70
N GLN A 312 -1.42 -20.84 -21.00
CA GLN A 312 -0.72 -20.39 -19.79
C GLN A 312 0.18 -19.19 -20.06
N ARG A 313 -0.08 -18.08 -19.38
CA ARG A 313 0.69 -16.84 -19.47
C ARG A 313 0.55 -16.01 -18.19
N ALA A 314 1.47 -15.11 -18.01
CA ALA A 314 1.37 -14.07 -16.98
C ALA A 314 1.80 -12.74 -17.58
N ASP A 315 1.37 -11.67 -16.94
CA ASP A 315 2.00 -10.37 -17.16
C ASP A 315 3.47 -10.43 -16.79
N LEU A 316 4.29 -9.66 -17.51
CA LEU A 316 5.74 -9.72 -17.42
C LEU A 316 6.33 -8.34 -17.12
N ILE A 317 7.22 -8.28 -16.14
CA ILE A 317 8.14 -7.17 -15.95
C ILE A 317 9.48 -7.55 -16.58
N LYS A 318 9.85 -6.85 -17.68
CA LYS A 318 11.11 -7.02 -18.38
C LYS A 318 12.10 -5.95 -17.95
N VAL A 319 13.30 -6.35 -17.51
CA VAL A 319 14.36 -5.46 -17.06
C VAL A 319 15.57 -5.59 -17.98
N GLU A 320 15.83 -4.54 -18.76
CA GLU A 320 17.02 -4.46 -19.62
C GLU A 320 18.17 -3.87 -18.78
N GLY A 321 18.84 -4.70 -18.01
CA GLY A 321 19.90 -4.31 -17.07
C GLY A 321 19.80 -5.06 -15.76
N ASP A 322 20.31 -4.43 -14.69
CA ASP A 322 20.39 -5.04 -13.37
C ASP A 322 19.05 -5.01 -12.64
N LEU A 323 18.79 -6.05 -11.85
CA LEU A 323 17.67 -6.13 -10.93
C LEU A 323 18.18 -6.04 -9.49
N GLY A 324 17.85 -4.93 -8.81
CA GLY A 324 18.21 -4.70 -7.41
C GLY A 324 17.03 -4.95 -6.48
N LEU A 325 17.20 -5.80 -5.47
CA LEU A 325 16.15 -6.22 -4.53
C LEU A 325 16.60 -5.95 -3.10
N SER A 326 16.18 -4.83 -2.51
CA SER A 326 16.56 -4.44 -1.15
C SER A 326 15.40 -4.07 -0.23
N ALA A 327 14.16 -4.13 -0.75
CA ALA A 327 12.95 -3.87 0.01
C ALA A 327 11.88 -4.95 -0.28
N PRO A 328 10.81 -5.04 0.53
CA PRO A 328 9.70 -5.96 0.28
C PRO A 328 9.04 -5.72 -1.08
N ALA A 329 8.84 -6.80 -1.83
CA ALA A 329 8.13 -6.80 -3.09
C ALA A 329 6.95 -7.78 -3.02
N ILE A 330 5.76 -7.32 -3.38
CA ILE A 330 4.51 -8.06 -3.18
C ILE A 330 3.88 -8.29 -4.54
N PHE A 331 3.81 -9.55 -4.94
CA PHE A 331 3.01 -9.96 -6.09
C PHE A 331 1.55 -10.12 -5.68
N THR A 332 0.66 -9.36 -6.31
CA THR A 332 -0.78 -9.58 -6.26
C THR A 332 -1.15 -10.31 -7.54
N ILE A 333 -1.41 -11.60 -7.45
CA ILE A 333 -1.73 -12.43 -8.60
C ILE A 333 -3.24 -12.40 -8.83
N VAL A 334 -3.64 -12.15 -10.05
CA VAL A 334 -5.04 -12.08 -10.49
C VAL A 334 -5.27 -13.17 -11.55
N PRO A 335 -5.76 -14.37 -11.14
CA PRO A 335 -6.09 -15.42 -12.09
C PRO A 335 -7.32 -15.04 -12.93
N ALA A 336 -7.27 -15.32 -14.23
CA ALA A 336 -8.41 -15.16 -15.14
C ALA A 336 -9.50 -16.22 -14.89
N GLU A 337 -9.12 -17.38 -14.36
CA GLU A 337 -9.98 -18.51 -14.08
C GLU A 337 -10.21 -18.69 -12.57
N ASN A 338 -11.42 -19.16 -12.22
CA ASN A 338 -11.73 -19.54 -10.83
C ASN A 338 -11.05 -20.87 -10.42
N ASP A 339 -10.84 -21.78 -11.36
CA ASP A 339 -10.13 -23.05 -11.18
C ASP A 339 -8.69 -22.90 -11.70
N VAL A 340 -7.82 -22.48 -10.82
CA VAL A 340 -6.42 -22.17 -11.13
C VAL A 340 -5.64 -23.47 -11.30
N GLN A 341 -5.07 -23.68 -12.48
CA GLN A 341 -4.31 -24.88 -12.81
C GLN A 341 -2.82 -24.72 -12.42
N PRO A 342 -2.14 -25.82 -12.06
CA PRO A 342 -0.70 -25.83 -11.82
C PRO A 342 0.06 -25.33 -13.05
N GLY A 343 1.16 -24.62 -12.80
CA GLY A 343 1.97 -24.08 -13.89
C GLY A 343 3.14 -23.25 -13.41
N LYS A 344 3.99 -22.88 -14.36
CA LYS A 344 5.15 -22.04 -14.12
C LYS A 344 5.04 -20.75 -14.91
N PHE A 345 4.93 -19.63 -14.22
CA PHE A 345 4.63 -18.31 -14.75
C PHE A 345 5.82 -17.39 -14.54
N LYS A 346 6.40 -16.88 -15.63
CA LYS A 346 7.48 -15.90 -15.56
C LYS A 346 6.89 -14.54 -15.22
N LEU A 347 7.28 -13.97 -14.07
CA LEU A 347 6.80 -12.65 -13.60
C LEU A 347 7.80 -11.54 -13.87
N ILE A 348 9.10 -11.81 -13.71
CA ILE A 348 10.16 -10.85 -14.00
C ILE A 348 11.24 -11.56 -14.80
N GLU A 349 11.78 -10.88 -15.84
CA GLU A 349 13.04 -11.27 -16.48
C GLU A 349 14.02 -10.09 -16.49
N TYR A 350 15.32 -10.37 -16.39
CA TYR A 350 16.36 -9.35 -16.38
C TYR A 350 17.59 -9.80 -17.17
N THR A 351 18.34 -8.84 -17.73
CA THR A 351 19.51 -9.15 -18.55
C THR A 351 20.84 -9.01 -17.81
N GLY A 352 20.88 -8.12 -16.81
CA GLY A 352 22.07 -7.80 -16.02
C GLY A 352 22.29 -8.71 -14.83
N GLN A 353 22.72 -8.15 -13.72
CA GLN A 353 22.99 -8.85 -12.46
C GLN A 353 21.81 -8.73 -11.49
N LEU A 354 21.54 -9.78 -10.74
CA LEU A 354 20.67 -9.73 -9.58
C LEU A 354 21.48 -9.33 -8.35
N THR A 355 21.08 -8.26 -7.69
CA THR A 355 21.71 -7.77 -6.45
C THR A 355 20.71 -7.72 -5.32
N GLY A 356 21.18 -8.01 -4.10
CA GLY A 356 20.33 -8.05 -2.92
C GLY A 356 19.52 -9.35 -2.79
N LYS A 357 18.67 -9.39 -1.79
CA LYS A 357 17.78 -10.53 -1.51
C LYS A 357 16.38 -9.99 -1.26
N ALA A 358 15.48 -10.26 -2.16
CA ALA A 358 14.09 -9.86 -1.98
C ALA A 358 13.38 -10.73 -0.95
N ASN A 359 12.51 -10.08 -0.21
CA ASN A 359 11.46 -10.73 0.52
C ASN A 359 10.18 -10.62 -0.35
N PHE A 360 9.98 -11.60 -1.21
CA PHE A 360 8.75 -11.68 -2.00
C PHE A 360 7.63 -12.26 -1.16
N SER A 361 6.47 -11.64 -1.23
CA SER A 361 5.21 -12.21 -0.78
C SER A 361 4.22 -12.26 -1.94
N VAL A 362 3.31 -13.22 -1.91
CA VAL A 362 2.29 -13.42 -2.94
C VAL A 362 0.92 -13.32 -2.31
N ARG A 363 -0.01 -12.66 -3.00
CA ARG A 363 -1.42 -12.53 -2.65
C ARG A 363 -2.27 -12.98 -3.83
N GLY A 364 -3.54 -13.30 -3.58
CA GLY A 364 -4.51 -13.66 -4.61
C GLY A 364 -4.56 -15.16 -4.95
N LEU A 365 -3.73 -15.98 -4.34
CA LEU A 365 -3.71 -17.43 -4.53
C LEU A 365 -4.15 -18.20 -3.27
N THR A 366 -5.23 -17.73 -2.66
CA THR A 366 -5.78 -18.37 -1.46
C THR A 366 -6.13 -19.84 -1.75
N GLY A 367 -5.66 -20.74 -0.90
CA GLY A 367 -5.93 -22.17 -1.05
C GLY A 367 -5.03 -22.92 -2.02
N LEU A 368 -4.00 -22.27 -2.58
CA LEU A 368 -3.08 -22.87 -3.54
C LEU A 368 -1.67 -22.97 -2.98
N SER A 369 -0.99 -24.08 -3.26
CA SER A 369 0.45 -24.24 -3.01
C SER A 369 1.24 -23.59 -4.15
N TYR A 370 2.18 -22.72 -3.80
CA TYR A 370 3.03 -22.05 -4.77
C TYR A 370 4.43 -21.79 -4.20
N GLU A 371 5.37 -21.52 -5.09
CA GLU A 371 6.71 -21.05 -4.72
C GLU A 371 7.19 -19.95 -5.68
N ILE A 372 8.12 -19.12 -5.22
CA ILE A 372 8.85 -18.16 -6.05
C ILE A 372 10.23 -18.72 -6.35
N VAL A 373 10.49 -18.98 -7.63
CA VAL A 373 11.74 -19.60 -8.11
C VAL A 373 12.57 -18.58 -8.88
N HIS A 374 13.86 -18.53 -8.56
CA HIS A 374 14.84 -17.69 -9.26
C HIS A 374 15.73 -18.59 -10.11
N GLU A 375 15.62 -18.51 -11.40
CA GLU A 375 16.47 -19.27 -12.34
C GLU A 375 16.59 -18.53 -13.69
N ASP A 376 17.65 -18.80 -14.42
CA ASP A 376 17.86 -18.31 -15.80
C ASP A 376 17.62 -16.81 -15.98
N LYS A 377 18.05 -15.98 -15.01
CA LYS A 377 17.81 -14.53 -14.99
C LYS A 377 16.31 -14.17 -15.03
N ALA A 378 15.48 -14.96 -14.39
CA ALA A 378 14.06 -14.69 -14.24
C ALA A 378 13.54 -15.10 -12.86
N ILE A 379 12.43 -14.50 -12.49
CA ILE A 379 11.66 -14.82 -11.29
C ILE A 379 10.35 -15.41 -11.75
N TYR A 380 10.07 -16.60 -11.28
CA TYR A 380 8.88 -17.37 -11.63
C TYR A 380 7.99 -17.56 -10.42
N LEU A 381 6.69 -17.51 -10.66
CA LEU A 381 5.70 -18.11 -9.80
C LEU A 381 5.46 -19.54 -10.28
N VAL A 382 5.66 -20.51 -9.42
CA VAL A 382 5.30 -21.92 -9.67
C VAL A 382 4.08 -22.23 -8.82
N ILE A 383 2.96 -22.52 -9.47
CA ILE A 383 1.76 -23.02 -8.80
C ILE A 383 1.83 -24.54 -8.87
N ASN A 384 1.89 -25.17 -7.71
CA ASN A 384 2.09 -26.61 -7.60
C ASN A 384 0.77 -27.37 -7.79
N ALA A 385 0.87 -28.60 -8.25
CA ALA A 385 -0.25 -29.52 -8.22
C ALA A 385 -0.59 -29.82 -6.76
N GLN A 386 -1.80 -29.51 -6.36
CA GLN A 386 -2.25 -29.81 -5.02
C GLN A 386 -2.73 -31.24 -4.88
N ARG A 387 -2.71 -31.75 -3.66
CA ARG A 387 -3.50 -32.90 -3.27
C ARG A 387 -4.94 -32.66 -3.70
N SER A 388 -5.51 -33.60 -4.48
CA SER A 388 -6.77 -33.40 -5.19
C SER A 388 -8.02 -33.42 -4.32
N ALA A 389 -7.89 -33.75 -3.02
CA ALA A 389 -8.98 -33.79 -2.08
C ALA A 389 -8.54 -33.47 -0.66
N ALA A 390 -9.41 -32.79 0.07
CA ALA A 390 -9.30 -32.62 1.52
C ALA A 390 -9.29 -33.97 2.24
N GLN A 391 -8.46 -34.09 3.27
CA GLN A 391 -8.29 -35.31 4.05
C GLN A 391 -8.12 -35.00 5.56
N GLY A 392 -8.09 -36.04 6.37
CA GLY A 392 -7.68 -35.94 7.79
C GLY A 392 -6.16 -35.85 7.87
N VAL A 393 -5.65 -34.77 8.44
CA VAL A 393 -4.23 -34.51 8.62
C VAL A 393 -3.92 -34.12 10.07
N ILE A 394 -2.70 -34.41 10.53
CA ILE A 394 -2.25 -34.07 11.88
C ILE A 394 -1.22 -32.95 11.79
N TRP A 395 -1.40 -31.92 12.59
CA TRP A 395 -0.38 -30.87 12.71
C TRP A 395 0.88 -31.41 13.39
N SER A 396 1.99 -31.41 12.69
CA SER A 396 3.31 -31.73 13.23
C SER A 396 4.10 -30.49 13.64
N GLY A 397 4.04 -29.44 12.83
CA GLY A 397 4.80 -28.21 13.03
C GLY A 397 6.31 -28.42 13.05
N HIS A 398 6.81 -29.45 12.35
CA HIS A 398 8.24 -29.84 12.38
C HIS A 398 9.08 -28.94 11.47
N THR A 399 8.51 -28.39 10.40
CA THR A 399 9.20 -27.51 9.48
C THR A 399 9.21 -26.06 9.98
N SER A 400 8.08 -25.60 10.51
CA SER A 400 7.93 -24.25 11.06
C SER A 400 6.71 -24.17 11.98
N SER A 401 6.45 -22.97 12.53
CA SER A 401 5.22 -22.67 13.24
C SER A 401 4.11 -22.09 12.36
N THR A 402 4.33 -22.04 11.04
CA THR A 402 3.41 -21.37 10.11
C THR A 402 2.35 -22.34 9.57
N TRP A 403 1.09 -21.99 9.70
CA TRP A 403 -0.01 -22.65 9.00
C TRP A 403 -0.34 -21.85 7.76
N ASP A 404 0.10 -22.34 6.63
CA ASP A 404 -0.13 -21.83 5.30
C ASP A 404 -0.39 -22.98 4.30
N TYR A 405 -0.48 -22.68 3.01
CA TYR A 405 -0.71 -23.67 1.96
C TYR A 405 0.58 -24.22 1.33
N GLN A 406 1.75 -23.75 1.77
CA GLN A 406 3.04 -24.09 1.15
C GLN A 406 3.91 -24.95 2.05
N THR A 407 3.79 -24.76 3.36
CA THR A 407 4.69 -25.41 4.32
C THR A 407 4.19 -26.81 4.66
N PRO A 408 4.99 -27.87 4.47
CA PRO A 408 4.60 -29.23 4.80
C PRO A 408 4.66 -29.49 6.32
N ASN A 409 3.82 -28.80 7.07
CA ASN A 409 3.72 -28.88 8.52
C ASN A 409 2.72 -29.92 9.02
N PHE A 410 2.11 -30.68 8.12
CA PHE A 410 1.09 -31.66 8.44
C PHE A 410 1.56 -33.08 8.13
N LEU A 411 0.94 -34.07 8.73
CA LEU A 411 1.13 -35.48 8.44
C LEU A 411 -0.16 -36.07 7.87
N LEU A 412 -0.03 -36.75 6.75
CA LEU A 412 -1.03 -37.67 6.21
C LEU A 412 -0.56 -39.10 6.42
N GLY A 413 -1.02 -39.74 7.48
CA GLY A 413 -0.39 -40.96 7.95
C GLY A 413 1.04 -40.67 8.47
N THR A 414 2.06 -41.22 7.79
CA THR A 414 3.48 -40.96 8.11
C THR A 414 4.15 -39.91 7.22
N ASP A 415 3.51 -39.53 6.13
CA ASP A 415 4.08 -38.68 5.12
C ASP A 415 3.78 -37.20 5.42
N THR A 416 4.76 -36.36 5.22
CA THR A 416 4.59 -34.91 5.36
C THR A 416 3.78 -34.33 4.19
N THR A 417 2.88 -33.42 4.50
CA THR A 417 2.01 -32.77 3.50
C THR A 417 1.70 -31.32 3.87
N GLU A 418 1.29 -30.56 2.89
CA GLU A 418 0.76 -29.22 3.06
C GLU A 418 -0.74 -29.28 3.43
N PHE A 419 -1.27 -28.15 3.90
CA PHE A 419 -2.69 -27.97 4.11
C PHE A 419 -3.43 -27.81 2.77
N VAL A 420 -4.59 -28.48 2.65
CA VAL A 420 -5.55 -28.29 1.56
C VAL A 420 -6.84 -27.75 2.13
N ALA A 421 -7.46 -26.79 1.43
CA ALA A 421 -8.74 -26.24 1.84
C ALA A 421 -9.79 -27.33 2.04
N GLY A 422 -10.44 -27.31 3.21
CA GLY A 422 -11.39 -28.34 3.60
C GLY A 422 -10.80 -29.52 4.39
N ASP A 423 -9.50 -29.53 4.64
CA ASP A 423 -8.88 -30.57 5.48
C ASP A 423 -9.51 -30.63 6.89
N GLU A 424 -9.55 -31.84 7.43
CA GLU A 424 -9.82 -32.11 8.83
C GLU A 424 -8.49 -32.16 9.59
N VAL A 425 -8.19 -31.11 10.35
CA VAL A 425 -6.88 -30.95 11.01
C VAL A 425 -7.00 -31.36 12.49
N GLU A 426 -6.10 -32.23 12.93
CA GLU A 426 -5.92 -32.57 14.34
C GLU A 426 -4.64 -31.91 14.90
N PHE A 427 -4.79 -31.28 16.06
CA PHE A 427 -3.71 -30.80 16.91
C PHE A 427 -3.69 -31.63 18.18
N ASN A 428 -2.56 -32.23 18.50
CA ASN A 428 -2.40 -33.07 19.69
C ASN A 428 -1.07 -32.77 20.43
N ASP A 429 -0.74 -33.53 21.45
CA ASP A 429 0.46 -33.33 22.26
C ASP A 429 1.77 -33.73 21.54
N GLU A 430 1.71 -34.32 20.34
CA GLU A 430 2.89 -34.64 19.53
C GLU A 430 3.38 -33.41 18.73
N ALA A 431 2.56 -32.36 18.57
CA ALA A 431 2.91 -31.14 17.86
C ALA A 431 4.25 -30.57 18.34
N GLN A 432 5.19 -30.35 17.41
CA GLN A 432 6.49 -29.75 17.72
C GLN A 432 6.39 -28.23 17.89
N SER A 433 5.51 -27.59 17.14
CA SER A 433 5.18 -26.16 17.29
C SER A 433 3.79 -26.00 17.84
N VAL A 434 3.67 -25.30 18.96
CA VAL A 434 2.41 -25.06 19.68
C VAL A 434 1.91 -23.61 19.57
N LEU A 435 2.76 -22.71 19.10
CA LEU A 435 2.39 -21.33 18.74
C LEU A 435 2.26 -21.27 17.21
N ILE A 436 1.06 -21.45 16.72
CA ILE A 436 0.78 -21.59 15.30
C ILE A 436 0.41 -20.21 14.72
N THR A 437 1.15 -19.80 13.69
CA THR A 437 0.92 -18.53 13.00
C THR A 437 0.13 -18.78 11.71
N LEU A 438 -1.12 -18.33 11.67
CA LEU A 438 -1.94 -18.33 10.47
C LEU A 438 -1.63 -17.08 9.64
N THR A 439 -1.24 -17.28 8.40
CA THR A 439 -0.86 -16.18 7.49
C THR A 439 -1.98 -15.72 6.58
N ASP A 440 -3.02 -16.56 6.44
CA ASP A 440 -4.19 -16.32 5.60
C ASP A 440 -5.45 -16.90 6.26
N LEU A 441 -6.60 -16.73 5.61
CA LEU A 441 -7.83 -17.44 5.98
C LEU A 441 -7.72 -18.91 5.55
N MET A 442 -7.87 -19.82 6.52
CA MET A 442 -7.76 -21.26 6.31
C MET A 442 -9.17 -21.90 6.27
N PRO A 443 -9.71 -22.18 5.06
CA PRO A 443 -10.98 -22.89 4.94
C PRO A 443 -10.85 -24.32 5.47
N ILE A 444 -11.44 -24.60 6.63
CA ILE A 444 -11.33 -25.87 7.32
C ILE A 444 -12.55 -26.75 7.04
N GLY A 445 -12.35 -28.06 6.95
CA GLY A 445 -13.42 -29.04 7.06
C GLY A 445 -13.77 -29.31 8.53
N LYS A 446 -12.72 -29.45 9.35
CA LYS A 446 -12.83 -29.59 10.80
C LYS A 446 -11.48 -29.29 11.43
N VAL A 447 -11.45 -28.65 12.59
CA VAL A 447 -10.27 -28.58 13.45
C VAL A 447 -10.59 -29.27 14.76
N THR A 448 -9.78 -30.26 15.13
CA THR A 448 -9.84 -30.94 16.43
C THR A 448 -8.58 -30.61 17.21
N VAL A 449 -8.71 -30.01 18.39
CA VAL A 449 -7.60 -29.75 19.29
C VAL A 449 -7.72 -30.67 20.49
N ASN A 450 -6.97 -31.78 20.47
CA ASN A 450 -6.96 -32.84 21.47
C ASN A 450 -5.63 -32.81 22.23
N ASN A 451 -5.49 -31.86 23.14
CA ASN A 451 -4.28 -31.62 23.90
C ASN A 451 -4.52 -31.80 25.39
N ASN A 452 -3.61 -32.45 26.09
CA ASN A 452 -3.66 -32.63 27.56
C ASN A 452 -2.47 -31.92 28.23
N GLU A 453 -1.27 -32.03 27.66
CA GLU A 453 -0.02 -31.54 28.24
C GLU A 453 0.38 -30.19 27.67
N LYS A 454 0.20 -30.01 26.37
CA LYS A 454 0.61 -28.80 25.65
C LYS A 454 -0.54 -27.80 25.52
N ASN A 455 -0.23 -26.52 25.62
CA ASN A 455 -1.18 -25.45 25.28
C ASN A 455 -0.97 -25.03 23.82
N ILE A 456 -2.01 -25.07 23.03
CA ILE A 456 -1.99 -24.68 21.61
C ILE A 456 -2.47 -23.23 21.49
N SER A 457 -1.82 -22.46 20.62
CA SER A 457 -2.18 -21.06 20.39
C SER A 457 -2.19 -20.73 18.91
N PHE A 458 -3.27 -20.19 18.41
CA PHE A 458 -3.41 -19.68 17.03
C PHE A 458 -3.23 -18.17 17.03
N THR A 459 -2.28 -17.69 16.21
CA THR A 459 -1.88 -16.29 16.14
C THR A 459 -1.74 -15.86 14.66
N GLY A 460 -1.35 -14.63 14.42
CA GLY A 460 -1.06 -14.11 13.07
C GLY A 460 -2.21 -13.30 12.50
N ASP A 461 -2.02 -12.88 11.25
CA ASP A 461 -2.95 -12.02 10.52
C ASP A 461 -4.02 -12.79 9.75
N GLY A 462 -3.98 -14.11 9.78
CA GLY A 462 -4.98 -15.02 9.22
C GLY A 462 -6.02 -15.48 10.25
N GLY A 463 -6.77 -16.52 9.89
CA GLY A 463 -7.81 -17.11 10.75
C GLY A 463 -8.37 -18.41 10.18
N LEU A 464 -9.22 -19.07 10.95
CA LEU A 464 -10.02 -20.21 10.47
C LEU A 464 -11.22 -19.70 9.68
N SER A 465 -11.56 -20.35 8.57
CA SER A 465 -12.66 -19.94 7.70
C SER A 465 -13.44 -21.14 7.14
N GLY A 466 -14.45 -20.85 6.32
CA GLY A 466 -15.28 -21.88 5.69
C GLY A 466 -16.42 -22.41 6.56
N SER A 467 -16.98 -23.56 6.20
CA SER A 467 -18.13 -24.15 6.90
C SER A 467 -17.75 -25.21 7.95
N GLY A 468 -16.46 -25.40 8.19
CA GLY A 468 -15.94 -26.39 9.11
C GLY A 468 -16.19 -26.06 10.58
N SER A 469 -15.97 -27.05 11.45
CA SER A 469 -16.16 -26.94 12.90
C SER A 469 -14.83 -26.89 13.65
N LEU A 470 -14.84 -26.26 14.83
CA LEU A 470 -13.75 -26.31 15.81
C LEU A 470 -14.17 -27.17 17.00
N ILE A 471 -13.41 -28.22 17.30
CA ILE A 471 -13.67 -29.13 18.41
C ILE A 471 -12.48 -29.09 19.37
N LYS A 472 -12.74 -28.75 20.63
CA LYS A 472 -11.74 -28.81 21.67
C LYS A 472 -11.97 -30.04 22.55
N GLU A 473 -10.97 -30.91 22.55
CA GLU A 473 -10.85 -32.11 23.34
C GLU A 473 -9.69 -32.00 24.35
N GLY A 474 -9.56 -33.00 25.26
CA GLY A 474 -8.46 -33.03 26.20
C GLY A 474 -8.53 -31.92 27.27
N SER A 475 -7.64 -31.96 28.26
CA SER A 475 -7.63 -31.08 29.42
C SER A 475 -6.85 -29.78 29.24
N GLY A 476 -6.03 -29.69 28.17
CA GLY A 476 -5.18 -28.53 27.87
C GLY A 476 -5.96 -27.31 27.35
N ARG A 477 -5.24 -26.26 27.09
CA ARG A 477 -5.80 -24.98 26.60
C ARG A 477 -5.58 -24.78 25.10
N LEU A 478 -6.60 -24.27 24.43
CA LEU A 478 -6.52 -23.63 23.13
C LEU A 478 -6.67 -22.11 23.29
N SER A 479 -5.78 -21.32 22.71
CA SER A 479 -5.89 -19.86 22.66
C SER A 479 -6.07 -19.40 21.22
N LEU A 480 -7.16 -18.72 20.93
CA LEU A 480 -7.43 -18.08 19.64
C LEU A 480 -7.09 -16.58 19.77
N VAL A 481 -5.89 -16.19 19.34
CA VAL A 481 -5.39 -14.81 19.42
C VAL A 481 -5.60 -14.05 18.11
N THR A 482 -5.85 -14.78 17.02
CA THR A 482 -6.26 -14.17 15.74
C THR A 482 -7.66 -13.56 15.83
N THR A 483 -7.90 -12.47 15.10
CA THR A 483 -9.20 -11.76 15.05
C THR A 483 -9.91 -11.87 13.71
N LYS A 484 -9.41 -12.72 12.80
CA LYS A 484 -9.95 -12.85 11.44
C LYS A 484 -10.67 -14.16 11.18
N SER A 485 -10.89 -14.98 12.21
CA SER A 485 -11.65 -16.22 12.03
C SER A 485 -13.11 -15.93 11.70
N ASP A 486 -13.60 -16.48 10.60
CA ASP A 486 -14.95 -16.31 10.07
C ASP A 486 -15.65 -17.64 9.71
N TYR A 487 -15.14 -18.77 10.22
CA TYR A 487 -15.77 -20.06 9.99
C TYR A 487 -17.19 -20.10 10.56
N THR A 488 -18.09 -20.78 9.84
CA THR A 488 -19.54 -20.78 10.14
C THR A 488 -20.02 -22.06 10.82
N GLY A 489 -19.17 -23.07 10.94
CA GLY A 489 -19.49 -24.30 11.65
C GLY A 489 -19.46 -24.14 13.17
N PRO A 490 -19.95 -25.11 13.92
CA PRO A 490 -20.04 -25.03 15.38
C PRO A 490 -18.66 -25.09 16.05
N THR A 491 -18.52 -24.34 17.16
CA THR A 491 -17.45 -24.54 18.12
C THR A 491 -17.95 -25.45 19.28
N ILE A 492 -17.31 -26.62 19.44
CA ILE A 492 -17.68 -27.62 20.41
C ILE A 492 -16.55 -27.78 21.45
N ILE A 493 -16.84 -27.58 22.71
CA ILE A 493 -15.87 -27.72 23.81
C ILE A 493 -16.26 -28.91 24.67
N ASN A 494 -15.57 -30.04 24.48
CA ASN A 494 -15.79 -31.29 25.25
C ASN A 494 -14.84 -31.37 26.43
N GLY A 495 -13.73 -30.63 26.46
CA GLY A 495 -12.78 -30.63 27.54
C GLY A 495 -11.82 -29.44 27.50
N GLY A 496 -11.14 -29.20 28.63
CA GLY A 496 -10.13 -28.17 28.77
C GLY A 496 -10.68 -26.74 28.71
N THR A 497 -9.91 -25.84 28.08
CA THR A 497 -10.22 -24.41 28.02
C THR A 497 -10.02 -23.87 26.64
N VAL A 498 -10.94 -23.04 26.15
CA VAL A 498 -10.76 -22.19 24.95
C VAL A 498 -10.69 -20.74 25.41
N LEU A 499 -9.60 -20.05 25.08
CA LEU A 499 -9.40 -18.64 25.31
C LEU A 499 -9.56 -17.92 23.98
N VAL A 500 -10.46 -16.98 23.89
CA VAL A 500 -10.69 -16.15 22.71
C VAL A 500 -10.36 -14.70 23.02
N LYS A 501 -9.82 -13.98 22.07
CA LYS A 501 -9.56 -12.54 22.18
C LYS A 501 -10.86 -11.75 22.06
N GLU A 502 -11.71 -12.18 21.15
CA GLU A 502 -13.05 -11.63 20.91
C GLU A 502 -14.06 -12.79 20.74
N LEU A 503 -15.34 -12.54 20.98
CA LEU A 503 -16.36 -13.60 20.84
C LEU A 503 -16.42 -14.16 19.41
N ALA A 504 -16.17 -13.33 18.40
CA ALA A 504 -16.15 -13.75 17.01
C ALA A 504 -15.04 -14.77 16.70
N ASP A 505 -13.92 -14.75 17.43
CA ASP A 505 -12.81 -15.69 17.24
C ASP A 505 -13.17 -17.13 17.58
N GLY A 506 -14.20 -17.32 18.39
CA GLY A 506 -14.68 -18.65 18.80
C GLY A 506 -15.77 -19.24 17.89
N GLY A 507 -16.14 -18.55 16.80
CA GLY A 507 -17.22 -18.99 15.93
C GLY A 507 -18.59 -19.06 16.62
N LEU A 508 -18.77 -18.28 17.66
CA LEU A 508 -20.07 -18.14 18.34
C LEU A 508 -20.88 -17.06 17.64
N PRO A 509 -22.20 -17.24 17.46
CA PRO A 509 -23.06 -16.29 16.74
C PRO A 509 -23.15 -14.94 17.44
#